data_5d729bf53cf5f513d54d157a44620efc
#
_entry.id   5d729bf53cf5f513d54d157a44620efc
#
_cell.length_a   1.000
_cell.length_b   1.000
_cell.length_c   1.000
_cell.angle_alpha   90.00
_cell.angle_beta   90.00
_cell.angle_gamma   90.00
#
_symmetry.space_group_name_H-M   'P 1'
#
loop_
_entity.id
_entity.type
_entity.pdbx_description
1 polymer ?
#
loop_
_entity_poly.entity_id
_entity_poly.type
_entity_poly.pdbx_seq_one_letter_code
_entity_poly.pdbx_strand_id
1 'polypeptide(L)'
;GELQNSLDKGKMRSGILLKGVHINAELSIIQEKRKGRNVMGVIPAKDPHSPAVIIGAHVDHLGPEIGSGSRASGKEESTIHYGADDNASGTAGLLEIAEYLADQKSKGKLPIKRSVIFAAWSGEELGLLGSAHYVRQNAKMFFGDEDAKLDKLFAAALNMDMIGRFENKLVLQGVGSSSSWPAEIEKRNAPIGLPITTQSDSYLATDATSFYLRGVPILNAFTGAHDDYHTPLDTIDKINFEGAAKVTKFMALMTRGLVTSPDRPDYVAMARPDEKGTRGGMRTYLGTIPDYSQGDVVGVKLSGVTKGAPADKAGVKGGDIIVSLSGKELKNIYDYTYVLGALKVDEETEIKIIRN
;
A
#
# COMPACT_ATOMS: atom_id res chain seq x y z
N GLY A 1 -22.59 -37.22 11.32
CA GLY A 1 -23.88 -37.62 10.80
C GLY A 1 -24.05 -37.22 9.32
N GLU A 2 -25.23 -37.46 8.73
CA GLU A 2 -25.47 -37.20 7.29
C GLU A 2 -25.23 -35.75 6.87
N LEU A 3 -25.49 -34.76 7.75
CA LEU A 3 -25.25 -33.35 7.49
C LEU A 3 -23.74 -33.11 7.34
N GLN A 4 -22.92 -33.61 8.26
CA GLN A 4 -21.45 -33.49 8.21
C GLN A 4 -20.90 -34.12 6.92
N ASN A 5 -21.32 -35.36 6.61
CA ASN A 5 -20.92 -36.02 5.37
C ASN A 5 -21.34 -35.28 4.09
N SER A 6 -22.40 -34.50 4.15
CA SER A 6 -22.86 -33.68 3.02
C SER A 6 -22.00 -32.42 2.87
N LEU A 7 -21.63 -31.77 3.99
CA LEU A 7 -20.76 -30.61 4.04
C LEU A 7 -19.33 -30.97 3.61
N ASP A 8 -18.80 -32.09 4.12
CA ASP A 8 -17.48 -32.61 3.75
C ASP A 8 -17.35 -32.97 2.27
N LYS A 9 -18.48 -33.19 1.59
CA LYS A 9 -18.56 -33.41 0.13
C LYS A 9 -18.80 -32.09 -0.64
N GLY A 10 -18.69 -30.94 0.01
CA GLY A 10 -18.88 -29.62 -0.61
C GLY A 10 -20.31 -29.28 -1.00
N LYS A 11 -21.30 -30.04 -0.48
CA LYS A 11 -22.72 -29.75 -0.75
C LYS A 11 -23.22 -28.74 0.28
N MET A 12 -23.35 -27.49 -0.14
CA MET A 12 -24.01 -26.46 0.68
C MET A 12 -25.50 -26.82 0.88
N ARG A 13 -25.96 -26.71 2.10
CA ARG A 13 -27.40 -26.82 2.44
C ARG A 13 -27.79 -25.55 3.20
N SER A 14 -28.94 -25.02 2.88
CA SER A 14 -29.63 -24.03 3.73
C SER A 14 -29.86 -24.64 5.12
N GLY A 15 -29.80 -23.79 6.16
CA GLY A 15 -29.92 -24.22 7.54
C GLY A 15 -31.18 -25.09 7.77
N ILE A 16 -31.08 -26.03 8.70
CA ILE A 16 -32.16 -26.90 9.11
C ILE A 16 -32.74 -26.35 10.41
N LEU A 17 -34.06 -26.14 10.43
CA LEU A 17 -34.77 -25.78 11.68
C LEU A 17 -34.81 -26.98 12.60
N LEU A 18 -34.08 -26.91 13.73
CA LEU A 18 -34.11 -27.91 14.79
C LEU A 18 -35.21 -27.54 15.79
N LYS A 19 -36.38 -28.20 15.67
CA LYS A 19 -37.48 -27.96 16.61
C LYS A 19 -37.15 -28.55 17.99
N GLY A 20 -37.37 -27.76 19.05
CA GLY A 20 -37.18 -28.22 20.43
C GLY A 20 -35.71 -28.29 20.89
N VAL A 21 -34.76 -27.76 20.09
CA VAL A 21 -33.35 -27.64 20.48
C VAL A 21 -33.08 -26.22 20.95
N HIS A 22 -32.61 -26.11 22.18
CA HIS A 22 -32.12 -24.84 22.73
C HIS A 22 -30.58 -24.92 22.83
N ILE A 23 -29.90 -23.91 22.32
CA ILE A 23 -28.43 -23.80 22.38
C ILE A 23 -28.12 -22.64 23.34
N ASN A 24 -27.46 -22.92 24.45
CA ASN A 24 -26.82 -21.91 25.27
C ASN A 24 -25.32 -21.88 24.90
N ALA A 25 -24.85 -20.73 24.47
CA ALA A 25 -23.44 -20.52 24.14
C ALA A 25 -22.89 -19.38 25.00
N GLU A 26 -21.81 -19.62 25.71
CA GLU A 26 -21.01 -18.59 26.35
C GLU A 26 -19.79 -18.33 25.45
N LEU A 27 -19.68 -17.10 24.98
CA LEU A 27 -18.63 -16.69 24.09
C LEU A 27 -17.68 -15.75 24.84
N SER A 28 -16.40 -16.10 24.88
CA SER A 28 -15.37 -15.19 25.36
C SER A 28 -14.43 -14.82 24.20
N ILE A 29 -14.18 -13.52 24.05
CA ILE A 29 -13.24 -13.01 23.08
C ILE A 29 -11.98 -12.62 23.83
N ILE A 30 -10.88 -13.31 23.56
CA ILE A 30 -9.56 -12.97 24.09
C ILE A 30 -8.92 -12.00 23.10
N GLN A 31 -8.76 -10.76 23.52
CA GLN A 31 -8.07 -9.75 22.72
C GLN A 31 -6.56 -9.77 23.04
N GLU A 32 -5.74 -10.32 22.16
CA GLU A 32 -4.29 -10.19 22.27
C GLU A 32 -3.85 -8.80 21.81
N LYS A 33 -3.12 -8.09 22.67
CA LYS A 33 -2.53 -6.79 22.33
C LYS A 33 -1.05 -7.00 22.04
N ARG A 34 -0.63 -6.70 20.83
CA ARG A 34 0.79 -6.67 20.44
C ARG A 34 1.25 -5.21 20.29
N LYS A 35 2.53 -4.95 20.53
CA LYS A 35 3.13 -3.62 20.38
C LYS A 35 4.01 -3.61 19.13
N GLY A 36 3.65 -2.82 18.13
CA GLY A 36 4.53 -2.42 17.03
C GLY A 36 5.41 -1.24 17.43
N ARG A 37 6.48 -1.01 16.67
CA ARG A 37 7.39 0.13 16.86
C ARG A 37 7.79 0.68 15.48
N ASN A 38 7.55 1.96 15.25
CA ASN A 38 8.21 2.67 14.17
C ASN A 38 9.65 2.99 14.59
N VAL A 39 10.59 2.87 13.66
CA VAL A 39 11.98 3.29 13.86
C VAL A 39 12.21 4.56 13.07
N MET A 40 12.70 5.60 13.74
CA MET A 40 12.84 6.92 13.15
C MET A 40 14.28 7.39 13.23
N GLY A 41 14.79 7.95 12.11
CA GLY A 41 16.07 8.66 12.04
C GLY A 41 15.85 10.09 11.55
N VAL A 42 16.67 11.04 11.99
CA VAL A 42 16.53 12.46 11.60
C VAL A 42 17.87 13.07 11.26
N ILE A 43 17.95 13.76 10.14
CA ILE A 43 19.02 14.74 9.86
C ILE A 43 18.40 16.13 10.04
N PRO A 44 18.73 16.86 11.11
CA PRO A 44 18.10 18.14 11.42
C PRO A 44 18.57 19.28 10.52
N ALA A 45 17.65 20.16 10.13
CA ALA A 45 17.96 21.46 9.54
C ALA A 45 18.43 22.45 10.62
N LYS A 46 18.96 23.61 10.19
CA LYS A 46 19.29 24.70 11.11
C LYS A 46 18.06 25.34 11.71
N ASP A 47 17.01 25.51 10.92
CA ASP A 47 15.71 26.00 11.37
C ASP A 47 14.82 24.80 11.72
N PRO A 48 14.54 24.58 13.02
CA PRO A 48 13.71 23.48 13.48
C PRO A 48 12.22 23.68 13.15
N HIS A 49 11.80 24.89 12.77
CA HIS A 49 10.41 25.22 12.42
C HIS A 49 10.12 25.04 10.94
N SER A 50 11.14 24.80 10.12
CA SER A 50 10.93 24.51 8.70
C SER A 50 10.26 23.17 8.53
N PRO A 51 9.14 23.06 7.77
CA PRO A 51 8.45 21.80 7.55
C PRO A 51 9.38 20.71 7.00
N ALA A 52 9.42 19.56 7.65
CA ALA A 52 10.33 18.47 7.32
C ALA A 52 9.89 17.73 6.05
N VAL A 53 10.84 17.07 5.39
CA VAL A 53 10.54 16.02 4.42
C VAL A 53 10.64 14.68 5.13
N ILE A 54 9.64 13.82 5.00
CA ILE A 54 9.68 12.46 5.51
C ILE A 54 9.79 11.49 4.35
N ILE A 55 10.65 10.48 4.50
CA ILE A 55 10.75 9.35 3.59
C ILE A 55 10.64 8.07 4.40
N GLY A 56 9.81 7.13 3.94
CA GLY A 56 9.52 5.90 4.66
C GLY A 56 9.45 4.67 3.77
N ALA A 57 9.47 3.53 4.46
CA ALA A 57 9.14 2.21 3.97
C ALA A 57 8.65 1.39 5.17
N HIS A 58 7.73 0.45 4.96
CA HIS A 58 7.34 -0.43 6.06
C HIS A 58 8.37 -1.55 6.26
N VAL A 59 8.48 -2.01 7.50
CA VAL A 59 9.50 -2.98 7.94
C VAL A 59 8.89 -4.32 8.34
N ASP A 60 7.59 -4.36 8.49
CA ASP A 60 6.84 -5.58 8.75
C ASP A 60 6.45 -6.27 7.43
N HIS A 61 6.21 -7.56 7.51
CA HIS A 61 5.57 -8.38 6.48
C HIS A 61 4.76 -9.49 7.19
N LEU A 62 4.11 -10.36 6.42
CA LEU A 62 3.19 -11.37 6.96
C LEU A 62 3.87 -12.38 7.89
N GLY A 63 5.13 -12.73 7.67
CA GLY A 63 5.90 -13.64 8.54
C GLY A 63 5.35 -15.08 8.54
N PRO A 64 5.35 -15.76 9.71
CA PRO A 64 4.95 -17.16 9.81
C PRO A 64 3.45 -17.38 9.97
N GLU A 65 2.67 -16.31 10.14
CA GLU A 65 1.24 -16.43 10.39
C GLU A 65 0.45 -16.41 9.09
N ILE A 66 -0.41 -17.40 8.90
CA ILE A 66 -1.38 -17.41 7.80
C ILE A 66 -2.51 -16.47 8.19
N GLY A 67 -2.32 -15.19 7.89
CA GLY A 67 -3.31 -14.16 8.09
C GLY A 67 -4.20 -13.95 6.87
N SER A 68 -5.16 -13.05 7.00
CA SER A 68 -6.06 -12.65 5.91
C SER A 68 -5.37 -12.04 4.69
N GLY A 69 -4.10 -11.61 4.81
CA GLY A 69 -3.28 -11.06 3.73
C GLY A 69 -2.56 -12.11 2.88
N SER A 70 -2.39 -13.35 3.36
CA SER A 70 -1.64 -14.38 2.64
C SER A 70 -2.35 -14.85 1.37
N ARG A 71 -1.57 -15.02 0.29
CA ARG A 71 -1.97 -15.64 -0.98
C ARG A 71 -1.35 -17.02 -1.18
N ALA A 72 -0.66 -17.55 -0.17
CA ALA A 72 -0.12 -18.89 -0.19
C ALA A 72 -1.20 -19.95 -0.39
N SER A 73 -0.86 -21.04 -1.06
CA SER A 73 -1.79 -22.13 -1.34
C SER A 73 -1.10 -23.50 -1.20
N GLY A 74 -1.88 -24.50 -0.75
CA GLY A 74 -1.40 -25.87 -0.65
C GLY A 74 -0.26 -26.04 0.34
N LYS A 75 0.90 -26.57 -0.09
CA LYS A 75 2.06 -26.80 0.78
C LYS A 75 2.75 -25.51 1.25
N GLU A 76 2.51 -24.39 0.59
CA GLU A 76 3.10 -23.10 0.94
C GLU A 76 2.43 -22.48 2.15
N GLU A 77 1.20 -22.88 2.49
CA GLU A 77 0.41 -22.32 3.60
C GLU A 77 1.09 -22.43 4.97
N SER A 78 2.05 -23.35 5.13
CA SER A 78 2.77 -23.55 6.38
C SER A 78 4.18 -22.93 6.39
N THR A 79 4.53 -22.13 5.38
CA THR A 79 5.87 -21.56 5.25
C THR A 79 5.90 -20.06 5.57
N ILE A 80 7.10 -19.57 5.91
CA ILE A 80 7.31 -18.16 6.25
C ILE A 80 7.20 -17.29 4.99
N HIS A 81 6.45 -16.20 5.07
CA HIS A 81 6.44 -15.14 4.08
C HIS A 81 7.61 -14.21 4.36
N TYR A 82 8.59 -14.19 3.46
CA TYR A 82 9.85 -13.47 3.67
C TYR A 82 9.75 -11.99 3.36
N GLY A 83 8.92 -11.60 2.37
CA GLY A 83 8.74 -10.19 1.99
C GLY A 83 10.01 -9.55 1.46
N ALA A 84 10.72 -10.23 0.55
CA ALA A 84 11.98 -9.70 0.02
C ALA A 84 11.78 -8.43 -0.82
N ASP A 85 10.72 -8.40 -1.64
CA ASP A 85 10.32 -7.19 -2.33
C ASP A 85 9.36 -6.37 -1.46
N ASP A 86 8.41 -7.02 -0.84
CA ASP A 86 7.37 -6.44 0.03
C ASP A 86 7.66 -6.67 1.53
N ASN A 87 8.39 -5.80 2.31
CA ASN A 87 9.00 -4.61 1.76
C ASN A 87 10.45 -4.46 2.26
N ALA A 88 11.23 -5.56 2.26
CA ALA A 88 12.65 -5.47 2.59
C ALA A 88 13.40 -4.63 1.54
N SER A 89 12.96 -4.62 0.27
CA SER A 89 13.54 -3.81 -0.79
C SER A 89 13.42 -2.31 -0.49
N GLY A 90 12.24 -1.83 -0.08
CA GLY A 90 12.00 -0.45 0.32
C GLY A 90 12.78 -0.06 1.57
N THR A 91 12.81 -0.95 2.57
CA THR A 91 13.58 -0.74 3.81
C THR A 91 15.08 -0.64 3.54
N ALA A 92 15.64 -1.50 2.69
CA ALA A 92 17.05 -1.39 2.27
C ALA A 92 17.31 -0.07 1.55
N GLY A 93 16.45 0.33 0.62
CA GLY A 93 16.54 1.63 -0.04
C GLY A 93 16.49 2.81 0.94
N LEU A 94 15.66 2.73 1.99
CA LEU A 94 15.59 3.75 3.03
C LEU A 94 16.91 3.90 3.78
N LEU A 95 17.57 2.79 4.13
CA LEU A 95 18.86 2.78 4.81
C LEU A 95 19.96 3.39 3.93
N GLU A 96 20.04 3.00 2.67
CA GLU A 96 20.98 3.55 1.70
C GLU A 96 20.81 5.07 1.50
N ILE A 97 19.58 5.56 1.44
CA ILE A 97 19.29 6.99 1.34
C ILE A 97 19.72 7.71 2.62
N ALA A 98 19.46 7.12 3.79
CA ALA A 98 19.84 7.70 5.07
C ALA A 98 21.38 7.82 5.18
N GLU A 99 22.10 6.76 4.84
CA GLU A 99 23.57 6.75 4.82
C GLU A 99 24.13 7.79 3.83
N TYR A 100 23.63 7.80 2.59
CA TYR A 100 24.04 8.77 1.58
C TYR A 100 23.85 10.22 2.05
N LEU A 101 22.67 10.57 2.57
CA LEU A 101 22.39 11.95 2.99
C LEU A 101 23.18 12.33 4.24
N ALA A 102 23.40 11.41 5.17
CA ALA A 102 24.25 11.62 6.34
C ALA A 102 25.71 11.87 5.94
N ASP A 103 26.23 11.07 5.02
CA ASP A 103 27.58 11.26 4.44
C ASP A 103 27.72 12.62 3.75
N GLN A 104 26.77 12.99 2.89
CA GLN A 104 26.77 14.28 2.21
C GLN A 104 26.68 15.45 3.22
N LYS A 105 25.93 15.30 4.29
CA LYS A 105 25.83 16.29 5.37
C LYS A 105 27.15 16.44 6.11
N SER A 106 27.79 15.33 6.50
CA SER A 106 29.06 15.32 7.22
C SER A 106 30.19 15.99 6.41
N LYS A 107 30.18 15.82 5.10
CA LYS A 107 31.12 16.44 4.14
C LYS A 107 30.79 17.89 3.78
N GLY A 108 29.76 18.48 4.37
CA GLY A 108 29.31 19.85 4.06
C GLY A 108 28.73 20.02 2.66
N LYS A 109 28.39 18.92 1.97
CA LYS A 109 27.86 18.90 0.58
C LYS A 109 26.33 18.90 0.50
N LEU A 110 25.65 18.94 1.65
CA LEU A 110 24.19 18.94 1.74
C LEU A 110 23.70 20.20 2.48
N PRO A 111 23.45 21.31 1.78
CA PRO A 111 22.95 22.55 2.38
C PRO A 111 21.44 22.44 2.64
N ILE A 112 21.05 21.63 3.63
CA ILE A 112 19.63 21.41 3.95
C ILE A 112 18.96 22.65 4.53
N LYS A 113 17.77 22.91 4.03
CA LYS A 113 16.85 23.96 4.51
C LYS A 113 15.71 23.37 5.33
N ARG A 114 15.43 22.07 5.18
CA ARG A 114 14.43 21.32 5.91
C ARG A 114 15.04 20.08 6.51
N SER A 115 14.57 19.68 7.67
CA SER A 115 14.93 18.39 8.25
C SER A 115 14.45 17.27 7.33
N VAL A 116 15.22 16.17 7.26
CA VAL A 116 14.75 14.92 6.69
C VAL A 116 14.52 13.91 7.80
N ILE A 117 13.39 13.24 7.75
CA ILE A 117 13.00 12.18 8.67
C ILE A 117 12.93 10.88 7.86
N PHE A 118 13.65 9.87 8.32
CA PHE A 118 13.60 8.50 7.80
C PHE A 118 12.69 7.70 8.71
N ALA A 119 11.75 6.96 8.14
CA ALA A 119 10.76 6.24 8.90
C ALA A 119 10.61 4.79 8.41
N ALA A 120 10.99 3.82 9.26
CA ALA A 120 10.63 2.44 9.08
C ALA A 120 9.31 2.17 9.82
N TRP A 121 8.25 1.98 9.04
CA TRP A 121 6.90 1.82 9.57
C TRP A 121 6.64 0.38 10.02
N SER A 122 5.80 0.20 11.04
CA SER A 122 5.39 -1.10 11.54
C SER A 122 3.87 -1.24 11.45
N GLY A 123 3.38 -2.42 11.09
CA GLY A 123 1.96 -2.72 11.00
C GLY A 123 1.30 -2.11 9.75
N GLU A 124 2.04 -1.97 8.67
CA GLU A 124 1.49 -1.58 7.37
C GLU A 124 0.51 -2.63 6.88
N GLU A 125 0.92 -3.89 6.90
CA GLU A 125 0.16 -5.08 6.49
C GLU A 125 -1.12 -5.32 7.31
N LEU A 126 -1.22 -4.67 8.45
CA LEU A 126 -2.39 -4.68 9.34
C LEU A 126 -3.29 -3.45 9.14
N GLY A 127 -3.06 -2.66 8.11
CA GLY A 127 -3.82 -1.47 7.74
C GLY A 127 -3.16 -0.17 8.18
N LEU A 128 -1.91 0.06 7.80
CA LEU A 128 -1.15 1.31 7.95
C LEU A 128 -1.02 1.77 9.42
N LEU A 129 -0.99 0.84 10.37
CA LEU A 129 -1.11 1.17 11.80
C LEU A 129 0.00 2.11 12.28
N GLY A 130 1.25 1.89 11.82
CA GLY A 130 2.41 2.66 12.25
C GLY A 130 2.38 4.10 11.77
N SER A 131 2.18 4.32 10.47
CA SER A 131 2.11 5.66 9.88
C SER A 131 0.87 6.41 10.36
N ALA A 132 -0.30 5.75 10.41
CA ALA A 132 -1.52 6.34 10.93
C ALA A 132 -1.41 6.75 12.41
N HIS A 133 -0.73 5.94 13.24
CA HIS A 133 -0.43 6.30 14.62
C HIS A 133 0.47 7.54 14.68
N TYR A 134 1.54 7.56 13.89
CA TYR A 134 2.50 8.65 13.85
C TYR A 134 1.86 9.99 13.48
N VAL A 135 1.06 10.02 12.41
CA VAL A 135 0.40 11.27 11.98
C VAL A 135 -0.62 11.76 13.01
N ARG A 136 -1.42 10.86 13.62
CA ARG A 136 -2.38 11.23 14.68
C ARG A 136 -1.68 11.79 15.92
N GLN A 137 -0.60 11.14 16.38
CA GLN A 137 0.14 11.61 17.56
C GLN A 137 0.78 12.99 17.31
N ASN A 138 1.33 13.24 16.14
CA ASN A 138 1.88 14.56 15.80
C ASN A 138 0.77 15.60 15.69
N ALA A 139 -0.35 15.29 15.05
CA ALA A 139 -1.50 16.19 14.97
C ALA A 139 -1.99 16.59 16.37
N LYS A 140 -2.19 15.61 17.25
CA LYS A 140 -2.58 15.84 18.64
C LYS A 140 -1.55 16.66 19.43
N MET A 141 -0.28 16.31 19.30
CA MET A 141 0.81 16.96 20.05
C MET A 141 0.98 18.43 19.68
N PHE A 142 0.96 18.76 18.39
CA PHE A 142 1.25 20.09 17.90
C PHE A 142 0.02 20.99 17.75
N PHE A 143 -1.16 20.42 17.56
CA PHE A 143 -2.39 21.18 17.26
C PHE A 143 -3.54 20.87 18.22
N GLY A 144 -3.39 19.91 19.14
CA GLY A 144 -4.44 19.52 20.08
C GLY A 144 -5.58 18.68 19.47
N ASP A 145 -5.53 18.40 18.18
CA ASP A 145 -6.55 17.67 17.41
C ASP A 145 -5.88 16.54 16.61
N GLU A 146 -6.35 15.31 16.81
CA GLU A 146 -5.82 14.13 16.13
C GLU A 146 -6.05 14.16 14.61
N ASP A 147 -7.00 14.96 14.15
CA ASP A 147 -7.39 15.10 12.75
C ASP A 147 -6.84 16.35 12.07
N ALA A 148 -6.05 17.15 12.78
CA ALA A 148 -5.46 18.36 12.24
C ALA A 148 -4.58 18.09 10.99
N LYS A 149 -4.52 19.08 10.09
CA LYS A 149 -3.60 19.07 8.97
C LYS A 149 -2.15 19.17 9.43
N LEU A 150 -1.26 18.50 8.72
CA LEU A 150 0.17 18.43 9.03
C LEU A 150 1.05 19.19 8.05
N ASP A 151 0.47 19.99 7.17
CA ASP A 151 1.17 20.81 6.16
C ASP A 151 2.17 21.81 6.76
N LYS A 152 1.97 22.20 8.02
CA LYS A 152 2.94 23.03 8.76
C LYS A 152 4.13 22.26 9.32
N LEU A 153 3.99 20.94 9.50
CA LEU A 153 5.05 20.09 10.03
C LEU A 153 5.81 19.36 8.91
N PHE A 154 5.13 19.02 7.83
CA PHE A 154 5.72 18.25 6.71
C PHE A 154 5.53 18.98 5.39
N ALA A 155 6.63 19.15 4.67
CA ALA A 155 6.63 19.70 3.32
C ALA A 155 6.24 18.66 2.27
N ALA A 156 6.63 17.41 2.48
CA ALA A 156 6.29 16.27 1.64
C ALA A 156 6.51 14.96 2.39
N ALA A 157 5.78 13.91 1.98
CA ALA A 157 6.02 12.55 2.42
C ALA A 157 6.30 11.64 1.21
N LEU A 158 7.47 11.05 1.20
CA LEU A 158 7.92 10.08 0.20
C LEU A 158 7.79 8.67 0.81
N ASN A 159 7.44 7.69 -0.03
CA ASN A 159 7.37 6.29 0.38
C ASN A 159 8.01 5.40 -0.68
N MET A 160 8.53 4.27 -0.24
CA MET A 160 9.05 3.21 -1.10
C MET A 160 8.41 1.91 -0.68
N ASP A 161 7.75 1.27 -1.63
CA ASP A 161 7.05 0.03 -1.41
C ASP A 161 7.21 -0.87 -2.62
N MET A 162 7.80 -2.06 -2.43
CA MET A 162 8.11 -3.01 -3.50
C MET A 162 8.94 -2.37 -4.62
N ILE A 163 10.19 -2.01 -4.34
CA ILE A 163 11.11 -1.40 -5.32
C ILE A 163 12.15 -2.38 -5.89
N GLY A 164 12.09 -3.65 -5.51
CA GLY A 164 13.08 -4.67 -5.84
C GLY A 164 12.81 -5.47 -7.13
N ARG A 165 11.64 -5.34 -7.75
CA ARG A 165 11.28 -6.04 -8.99
C ARG A 165 11.26 -5.11 -10.21
N PHE A 166 12.18 -4.16 -10.25
CA PHE A 166 12.32 -3.25 -11.39
C PHE A 166 12.72 -4.01 -12.66
N GLU A 167 11.81 -4.10 -13.60
CA GLU A 167 12.04 -4.70 -14.93
C GLU A 167 12.17 -3.62 -16.00
N ASN A 168 11.07 -2.93 -16.28
CA ASN A 168 10.96 -2.03 -17.42
C ASN A 168 10.64 -0.58 -17.04
N LYS A 169 10.04 -0.34 -15.88
CA LYS A 169 9.59 0.99 -15.46
C LYS A 169 9.46 1.11 -13.95
N LEU A 170 9.67 2.31 -13.45
CA LEU A 170 9.27 2.75 -12.12
C LEU A 170 7.87 3.36 -12.19
N VAL A 171 6.98 2.98 -11.31
CA VAL A 171 5.67 3.61 -11.13
C VAL A 171 5.77 4.59 -9.97
N LEU A 172 5.50 5.87 -10.24
CA LEU A 172 5.37 6.89 -9.21
C LEU A 172 3.90 7.22 -9.00
N GLN A 173 3.40 6.90 -7.83
CA GLN A 173 2.01 7.10 -7.44
C GLN A 173 1.87 8.34 -6.56
N GLY A 174 0.67 8.92 -6.50
CA GLY A 174 0.40 10.12 -5.71
C GLY A 174 0.81 11.43 -6.40
N VAL A 175 1.14 11.40 -7.69
CA VAL A 175 1.60 12.58 -8.44
C VAL A 175 0.53 13.69 -8.47
N GLY A 176 -0.75 13.33 -8.41
CA GLY A 176 -1.85 14.31 -8.31
C GLY A 176 -1.89 15.10 -7.00
N SER A 177 -1.13 14.72 -5.98
CA SER A 177 -1.10 15.39 -4.67
C SER A 177 -0.38 16.75 -4.68
N SER A 178 0.36 17.07 -5.74
CA SER A 178 1.03 18.37 -5.92
C SER A 178 1.23 18.70 -7.38
N SER A 179 1.05 19.97 -7.74
CA SER A 179 1.30 20.48 -9.09
C SER A 179 2.79 20.54 -9.45
N SER A 180 3.67 20.48 -8.47
CA SER A 180 5.12 20.55 -8.67
C SER A 180 5.78 19.19 -8.97
N TRP A 181 5.08 18.06 -8.74
CA TRP A 181 5.67 16.74 -8.93
C TRP A 181 6.19 16.48 -10.35
N PRO A 182 5.48 16.79 -11.44
CA PRO A 182 5.99 16.52 -12.78
C PRO A 182 7.36 17.15 -13.04
N ALA A 183 7.56 18.40 -12.67
CA ALA A 183 8.81 19.12 -12.88
C ALA A 183 9.94 18.58 -11.98
N GLU A 184 9.64 18.28 -10.70
CA GLU A 184 10.64 17.69 -9.78
C GLU A 184 11.04 16.29 -10.21
N ILE A 185 10.11 15.45 -10.66
CA ILE A 185 10.39 14.11 -11.19
C ILE A 185 11.31 14.20 -12.40
N GLU A 186 10.99 15.01 -13.40
CA GLU A 186 11.80 15.21 -14.59
C GLU A 186 13.22 15.66 -14.22
N LYS A 187 13.33 16.70 -13.40
CA LYS A 187 14.60 17.26 -12.94
C LYS A 187 15.49 16.23 -12.23
N ARG A 188 14.91 15.38 -11.38
CA ARG A 188 15.67 14.37 -10.61
C ARG A 188 15.93 13.11 -11.42
N ASN A 189 15.11 12.82 -12.41
CA ASN A 189 15.33 11.69 -13.29
C ASN A 189 16.33 11.96 -14.41
N ALA A 190 16.52 13.22 -14.82
CA ALA A 190 17.42 13.57 -15.91
C ALA A 190 18.83 12.96 -15.82
N PRO A 191 19.51 12.89 -14.64
CA PRO A 191 20.83 12.26 -14.53
C PRO A 191 20.81 10.73 -14.47
N ILE A 192 19.64 10.09 -14.36
CA ILE A 192 19.50 8.64 -14.19
C ILE A 192 18.88 8.02 -15.43
N GLY A 193 17.84 8.64 -16.00
CA GLY A 193 17.14 8.19 -17.19
C GLY A 193 16.28 6.95 -16.96
N LEU A 194 15.67 6.82 -15.77
CA LEU A 194 14.71 5.74 -15.51
C LEU A 194 13.47 5.90 -16.38
N PRO A 195 12.95 4.82 -16.98
CA PRO A 195 11.61 4.80 -17.51
C PRO A 195 10.61 4.94 -16.35
N ILE A 196 9.89 6.05 -16.29
CA ILE A 196 8.92 6.36 -15.23
C ILE A 196 7.52 6.43 -15.82
N THR A 197 6.57 5.78 -15.15
CA THR A 197 5.13 5.97 -15.34
C THR A 197 4.58 6.66 -14.11
N THR A 198 3.75 7.67 -14.29
CA THR A 198 3.13 8.41 -13.18
C THR A 198 1.67 8.05 -13.03
N GLN A 199 1.19 8.01 -11.78
CA GLN A 199 -0.21 7.81 -11.41
C GLN A 199 -0.65 8.96 -10.52
N SER A 200 -1.75 9.61 -10.89
CA SER A 200 -2.26 10.78 -10.17
C SER A 200 -2.92 10.43 -8.85
N ASP A 201 -3.48 9.22 -8.71
CA ASP A 201 -4.18 8.81 -7.51
C ASP A 201 -3.32 8.93 -6.25
N SER A 202 -3.89 9.51 -5.21
CA SER A 202 -3.22 9.78 -3.94
C SER A 202 -3.86 9.05 -2.76
N TYR A 203 -4.96 8.32 -2.99
CA TYR A 203 -5.57 7.40 -2.02
C TYR A 203 -5.00 6.00 -2.21
N LEU A 204 -3.77 5.82 -1.78
CA LEU A 204 -3.01 4.59 -1.98
C LEU A 204 -3.17 3.62 -0.80
N ALA A 205 -3.02 2.32 -1.05
CA ALA A 205 -2.94 1.31 0.01
C ALA A 205 -1.50 1.22 0.55
N THR A 206 -0.90 2.35 0.93
CA THR A 206 0.47 2.45 1.47
C THR A 206 0.54 3.52 2.56
N ASP A 207 1.61 3.54 3.34
CA ASP A 207 1.85 4.51 4.42
C ASP A 207 1.77 5.98 3.99
N ALA A 208 2.04 6.28 2.70
CA ALA A 208 1.93 7.62 2.14
C ALA A 208 0.54 8.22 2.33
N THR A 209 -0.51 7.42 2.23
CA THR A 209 -1.90 7.85 2.39
C THR A 209 -2.18 8.45 3.76
N SER A 210 -1.55 7.96 4.81
CA SER A 210 -1.67 8.54 6.17
C SER A 210 -1.31 10.02 6.19
N PHE A 211 -0.32 10.45 5.41
CA PHE A 211 0.11 11.83 5.26
C PHE A 211 -0.78 12.62 4.32
N TYR A 212 -1.15 12.03 3.17
CA TYR A 212 -2.03 12.69 2.21
C TYR A 212 -3.36 13.13 2.83
N LEU A 213 -3.97 12.26 3.62
CA LEU A 213 -5.21 12.55 4.35
C LEU A 213 -5.08 13.72 5.35
N ARG A 214 -3.85 14.11 5.69
CA ARG A 214 -3.51 15.23 6.58
C ARG A 214 -2.99 16.47 5.84
N GLY A 215 -3.19 16.56 4.53
CA GLY A 215 -2.83 17.73 3.75
C GLY A 215 -1.35 17.82 3.38
N VAL A 216 -0.63 16.71 3.38
CA VAL A 216 0.78 16.62 2.98
C VAL A 216 0.87 16.02 1.59
N PRO A 217 1.57 16.66 0.62
CA PRO A 217 1.79 16.07 -0.70
C PRO A 217 2.67 14.82 -0.59
N ILE A 218 2.34 13.79 -1.38
CA ILE A 218 2.95 12.48 -1.30
C ILE A 218 3.54 12.03 -2.64
N LEU A 219 4.50 11.13 -2.58
CA LEU A 219 4.98 10.37 -3.74
C LEU A 219 5.39 8.98 -3.27
N ASN A 220 4.83 7.94 -3.90
CA ASN A 220 5.17 6.55 -3.64
C ASN A 220 5.91 5.95 -4.83
N ALA A 221 7.06 5.31 -4.57
CA ALA A 221 7.83 4.56 -5.56
C ALA A 221 7.47 3.08 -5.48
N PHE A 222 7.12 2.49 -6.63
CA PHE A 222 6.62 1.13 -6.76
C PHE A 222 7.10 0.52 -8.09
N THR A 223 7.51 -0.73 -8.11
CA THR A 223 7.97 -1.38 -9.37
C THR A 223 6.93 -2.29 -10.02
N GLY A 224 5.78 -2.43 -9.41
CA GLY A 224 4.66 -3.21 -9.91
C GLY A 224 4.37 -4.43 -9.05
N ALA A 225 3.13 -4.92 -9.14
CA ALA A 225 2.75 -6.17 -8.51
C ALA A 225 3.32 -7.35 -9.31
N HIS A 226 3.64 -8.44 -8.62
CA HIS A 226 4.14 -9.69 -9.20
C HIS A 226 3.42 -10.89 -8.59
N ASP A 227 3.54 -12.06 -9.21
CA ASP A 227 2.81 -13.27 -8.79
C ASP A 227 3.20 -13.75 -7.38
N ASP A 228 4.41 -13.44 -6.94
CA ASP A 228 4.94 -13.83 -5.63
C ASP A 228 4.45 -12.93 -4.47
N TYR A 229 3.78 -11.80 -4.76
CA TYR A 229 3.25 -10.87 -3.76
C TYR A 229 2.40 -11.58 -2.71
N HIS A 230 2.68 -11.36 -1.43
CA HIS A 230 2.02 -11.99 -0.29
C HIS A 230 2.08 -13.52 -0.31
N THR A 231 3.15 -14.10 -0.87
CA THR A 231 3.44 -15.53 -0.82
C THR A 231 4.83 -15.81 -0.24
N PRO A 232 5.12 -17.03 0.22
CA PRO A 232 6.46 -17.43 0.63
C PRO A 232 7.50 -17.40 -0.50
N LEU A 233 7.07 -17.17 -1.74
CA LEU A 233 7.92 -17.13 -2.92
C LEU A 233 8.52 -15.74 -3.19
N ASP A 234 8.15 -14.72 -2.40
CA ASP A 234 8.82 -13.42 -2.44
C ASP A 234 10.14 -13.49 -1.69
N THR A 235 11.16 -13.96 -2.40
CA THR A 235 12.49 -14.32 -1.89
C THR A 235 13.60 -13.46 -2.51
N ILE A 236 14.73 -13.37 -1.80
CA ILE A 236 15.85 -12.51 -2.14
C ILE A 236 16.49 -12.81 -3.50
N ASP A 237 16.47 -14.06 -3.94
CA ASP A 237 17.01 -14.50 -5.22
C ASP A 237 16.26 -13.92 -6.44
N LYS A 238 15.06 -13.38 -6.21
CA LYS A 238 14.24 -12.76 -7.25
C LYS A 238 14.41 -11.24 -7.30
N ILE A 239 15.17 -10.64 -6.41
CA ILE A 239 15.38 -9.20 -6.37
C ILE A 239 16.35 -8.76 -7.49
N ASN A 240 15.93 -7.77 -8.27
CA ASN A 240 16.79 -7.05 -9.20
C ASN A 240 17.55 -5.94 -8.45
N PHE A 241 18.69 -6.28 -7.87
CA PHE A 241 19.49 -5.34 -7.06
C PHE A 241 19.96 -4.13 -7.86
N GLU A 242 20.30 -4.30 -9.15
CA GLU A 242 20.71 -3.17 -10.01
C GLU A 242 19.54 -2.21 -10.24
N GLY A 243 18.36 -2.75 -10.52
CA GLY A 243 17.12 -1.99 -10.67
C GLY A 243 16.74 -1.26 -9.37
N ALA A 244 16.75 -1.96 -8.24
CA ALA A 244 16.47 -1.40 -6.92
C ALA A 244 17.44 -0.26 -6.57
N ALA A 245 18.73 -0.41 -6.86
CA ALA A 245 19.73 0.64 -6.65
C ALA A 245 19.45 1.88 -7.51
N LYS A 246 18.99 1.73 -8.75
CA LYS A 246 18.60 2.88 -9.61
C LYS A 246 17.37 3.60 -9.05
N VAL A 247 16.36 2.87 -8.59
CA VAL A 247 15.17 3.44 -7.94
C VAL A 247 15.56 4.16 -6.65
N THR A 248 16.36 3.52 -5.80
CA THR A 248 16.88 4.12 -4.56
C THR A 248 17.66 5.41 -4.84
N LYS A 249 18.51 5.43 -5.85
CA LYS A 249 19.24 6.64 -6.28
C LYS A 249 18.29 7.75 -6.72
N PHE A 250 17.24 7.42 -7.47
CA PHE A 250 16.22 8.39 -7.86
C PHE A 250 15.52 8.99 -6.62
N MET A 251 15.07 8.15 -5.69
CA MET A 251 14.42 8.60 -4.45
C MET A 251 15.37 9.40 -3.55
N ALA A 252 16.66 9.07 -3.53
CA ALA A 252 17.68 9.89 -2.86
C ALA A 252 17.79 11.29 -3.47
N LEU A 253 17.77 11.41 -4.81
CA LEU A 253 17.81 12.69 -5.50
C LEU A 253 16.50 13.48 -5.30
N MET A 254 15.34 12.81 -5.26
CA MET A 254 14.06 13.44 -4.90
C MET A 254 14.15 14.02 -3.48
N THR A 255 14.53 13.21 -2.50
CA THR A 255 14.66 13.61 -1.10
C THR A 255 15.66 14.78 -0.95
N ARG A 256 16.85 14.65 -1.54
CA ARG A 256 17.87 15.70 -1.55
C ARG A 256 17.34 17.01 -2.15
N GLY A 257 16.62 16.91 -3.25
CA GLY A 257 16.01 18.06 -3.92
C GLY A 257 15.06 18.82 -3.01
N LEU A 258 14.15 18.10 -2.38
CA LEU A 258 13.15 18.68 -1.49
C LEU A 258 13.76 19.31 -0.23
N VAL A 259 14.78 18.69 0.38
CA VAL A 259 15.39 19.23 1.61
C VAL A 259 16.33 20.41 1.34
N THR A 260 16.83 20.58 0.12
CA THR A 260 17.71 21.69 -0.26
C THR A 260 16.99 22.84 -0.97
N SER A 261 15.77 22.61 -1.51
CA SER A 261 14.97 23.64 -2.16
C SER A 261 14.45 24.67 -1.15
N PRO A 262 14.41 25.99 -1.50
CA PRO A 262 13.66 26.96 -0.72
C PRO A 262 12.13 26.71 -0.81
N ASP A 263 11.67 26.27 -1.97
CA ASP A 263 10.27 26.03 -2.25
C ASP A 263 9.86 24.63 -1.79
N ARG A 264 8.62 24.50 -1.38
CA ARG A 264 8.01 23.21 -1.04
C ARG A 264 6.93 22.85 -2.05
N PRO A 265 6.65 21.57 -2.26
CA PRO A 265 5.48 21.16 -3.01
C PRO A 265 4.20 21.76 -2.42
N ASP A 266 3.29 22.21 -3.29
CA ASP A 266 1.94 22.56 -2.92
C ASP A 266 1.13 21.30 -2.63
N TYR A 267 0.03 21.44 -1.89
CA TYR A 267 -0.89 20.33 -1.69
C TYR A 267 -2.13 20.50 -2.56
N VAL A 268 -2.41 19.50 -3.37
CA VAL A 268 -3.62 19.40 -4.18
C VAL A 268 -4.53 18.32 -3.60
N ALA A 269 -5.71 18.71 -3.16
CA ALA A 269 -6.73 17.77 -2.73
C ALA A 269 -7.43 17.17 -3.95
N MET A 270 -7.30 15.88 -4.15
CA MET A 270 -8.05 15.15 -5.15
C MET A 270 -9.46 14.84 -4.63
N ALA A 271 -10.42 14.68 -5.54
CA ALA A 271 -11.75 14.25 -5.18
C ALA A 271 -11.65 12.89 -4.45
N ARG A 272 -12.25 12.80 -3.27
CA ARG A 272 -12.34 11.52 -2.55
C ARG A 272 -13.16 10.57 -3.39
N PRO A 273 -12.72 9.32 -3.57
CA PRO A 273 -13.62 8.28 -4.05
C PRO A 273 -14.84 8.24 -3.13
N ASP A 274 -16.05 8.18 -3.70
CA ASP A 274 -17.30 8.30 -2.93
C ASP A 274 -17.37 7.28 -1.77
N GLU A 275 -17.18 7.74 -0.55
CA GLU A 275 -17.33 6.94 0.68
C GLU A 275 -18.82 6.75 1.04
N LYS A 276 -19.63 6.28 0.13
CA LYS A 276 -20.98 5.83 0.50
C LYS A 276 -20.97 4.31 0.71
N GLY A 277 -20.53 3.88 1.86
CA GLY A 277 -20.78 2.53 2.32
C GLY A 277 -19.71 1.86 3.17
N THR A 278 -20.13 1.59 4.37
CA THR A 278 -19.75 0.55 5.35
C THR A 278 -18.33 0.56 5.92
N ARG A 279 -18.24 1.09 7.11
CA ARG A 279 -17.29 0.68 8.16
C ARG A 279 -17.57 -0.78 8.54
N GLY A 280 -16.93 -1.70 7.84
CA GLY A 280 -16.97 -3.13 8.13
C GLY A 280 -15.93 -3.80 7.25
N GLY A 281 -15.05 -4.62 7.82
CA GLY A 281 -14.05 -5.36 7.04
C GLY A 281 -14.72 -6.11 5.88
N MET A 282 -14.02 -6.23 4.75
CA MET A 282 -14.52 -6.94 3.58
C MET A 282 -15.00 -8.34 3.98
N ARG A 283 -16.30 -8.59 3.82
CA ARG A 283 -16.91 -9.88 4.14
C ARG A 283 -16.99 -10.79 2.91
N THR A 284 -16.77 -10.23 1.71
CA THR A 284 -16.87 -10.93 0.44
C THR A 284 -15.52 -10.99 -0.24
N TYR A 285 -15.25 -12.11 -0.89
CA TYR A 285 -13.98 -12.40 -1.54
C TYR A 285 -14.24 -13.00 -2.92
N LEU A 286 -13.76 -12.36 -3.97
CA LEU A 286 -13.82 -12.86 -5.35
C LEU A 286 -12.53 -13.56 -5.80
N GLY A 287 -11.41 -13.29 -5.14
CA GLY A 287 -10.11 -13.84 -5.51
C GLY A 287 -9.47 -13.14 -6.71
N THR A 288 -9.87 -11.92 -6.99
CA THR A 288 -9.22 -11.08 -7.99
C THR A 288 -7.98 -10.43 -7.42
N ILE A 289 -6.96 -10.23 -8.24
CA ILE A 289 -5.71 -9.59 -7.90
C ILE A 289 -5.60 -8.35 -8.78
N PRO A 290 -5.91 -7.16 -8.23
CA PRO A 290 -5.80 -5.92 -8.98
C PRO A 290 -4.36 -5.63 -9.42
N ASP A 291 -4.20 -5.07 -10.61
CA ASP A 291 -2.95 -4.51 -11.08
C ASP A 291 -2.82 -3.07 -10.54
N TYR A 292 -2.17 -2.91 -9.41
CA TYR A 292 -1.93 -1.59 -8.80
C TYR A 292 -1.00 -0.69 -9.63
N SER A 293 -0.39 -1.22 -10.70
CA SER A 293 0.42 -0.46 -11.66
C SER A 293 -0.35 -0.08 -12.93
N GLN A 294 -1.67 -0.35 -12.97
CA GLN A 294 -2.50 0.06 -14.11
C GLN A 294 -2.40 1.58 -14.30
N GLY A 295 -2.11 2.03 -15.52
CA GLY A 295 -2.14 3.46 -15.87
C GLY A 295 -3.57 4.01 -15.86
N ASP A 296 -3.86 5.01 -16.70
CA ASP A 296 -5.18 5.65 -16.85
C ASP A 296 -6.23 4.70 -17.48
N VAL A 297 -6.42 3.52 -16.89
CA VAL A 297 -7.41 2.54 -17.31
C VAL A 297 -8.70 2.79 -16.53
N VAL A 298 -9.81 2.99 -17.23
CA VAL A 298 -11.13 3.04 -16.60
C VAL A 298 -11.55 1.62 -16.25
N GLY A 299 -11.72 1.34 -14.96
CA GLY A 299 -12.00 0.02 -14.42
C GLY A 299 -10.88 -0.50 -13.52
N VAL A 300 -10.90 -1.80 -13.25
CA VAL A 300 -9.89 -2.49 -12.44
C VAL A 300 -9.22 -3.55 -13.28
N LYS A 301 -8.03 -3.25 -13.77
CA LYS A 301 -7.19 -4.23 -14.45
C LYS A 301 -6.70 -5.25 -13.42
N LEU A 302 -6.64 -6.50 -13.82
CA LEU A 302 -6.18 -7.59 -12.98
C LEU A 302 -4.77 -8.03 -13.40
N SER A 303 -3.88 -8.19 -12.44
CA SER A 303 -2.62 -8.93 -12.62
C SER A 303 -2.87 -10.44 -12.61
N GLY A 304 -3.92 -10.90 -11.93
CA GLY A 304 -4.27 -12.31 -11.86
C GLY A 304 -5.58 -12.58 -11.12
N VAL A 305 -5.84 -13.86 -10.92
CA VAL A 305 -6.92 -14.37 -10.06
C VAL A 305 -6.41 -15.56 -9.25
N THR A 306 -6.88 -15.69 -8.03
CA THR A 306 -6.54 -16.83 -7.16
C THR A 306 -7.22 -18.09 -7.68
N LYS A 307 -6.44 -19.14 -7.94
CA LYS A 307 -6.93 -20.42 -8.46
C LYS A 307 -7.99 -21.04 -7.55
N GLY A 308 -9.11 -21.43 -8.14
CA GLY A 308 -10.25 -22.00 -7.42
C GLY A 308 -11.16 -20.99 -6.72
N ALA A 309 -10.81 -19.71 -6.70
CA ALA A 309 -11.64 -18.63 -6.17
C ALA A 309 -12.88 -18.36 -7.08
N PRO A 310 -13.89 -17.60 -6.60
CA PRO A 310 -15.08 -17.30 -7.39
C PRO A 310 -14.79 -16.69 -8.76
N ALA A 311 -13.87 -15.72 -8.86
CA ALA A 311 -13.51 -15.10 -10.14
C ALA A 311 -12.85 -16.10 -11.12
N ASP A 312 -11.97 -16.99 -10.63
CA ASP A 312 -11.34 -18.04 -11.46
C ASP A 312 -12.39 -19.02 -11.98
N LYS A 313 -13.33 -19.45 -11.12
CA LYS A 313 -14.45 -20.31 -11.52
C LYS A 313 -15.38 -19.64 -12.53
N ALA A 314 -15.53 -18.33 -12.49
CA ALA A 314 -16.25 -17.53 -13.45
C ALA A 314 -15.48 -17.29 -14.76
N GLY A 315 -14.21 -17.75 -14.86
CA GLY A 315 -13.38 -17.63 -16.05
C GLY A 315 -12.70 -16.27 -16.21
N VAL A 316 -12.62 -15.46 -15.15
CA VAL A 316 -11.82 -14.21 -15.09
C VAL A 316 -10.35 -14.58 -15.04
N LYS A 317 -9.48 -13.77 -15.67
CA LYS A 317 -8.03 -14.04 -15.81
C LYS A 317 -7.21 -12.79 -15.57
N GLY A 318 -5.91 -12.95 -15.38
CA GLY A 318 -4.95 -11.86 -15.47
C GLY A 318 -5.02 -11.16 -16.82
N GLY A 319 -4.90 -9.84 -16.82
CA GLY A 319 -5.07 -8.97 -17.99
C GLY A 319 -6.51 -8.50 -18.22
N ASP A 320 -7.52 -9.12 -17.63
CA ASP A 320 -8.89 -8.62 -17.70
C ASP A 320 -9.05 -7.29 -16.97
N ILE A 321 -9.94 -6.43 -17.48
CA ILE A 321 -10.32 -5.17 -16.83
C ILE A 321 -11.75 -5.30 -16.37
N ILE A 322 -11.99 -5.28 -15.06
CA ILE A 322 -13.35 -5.26 -14.51
C ILE A 322 -13.91 -3.86 -14.65
N VAL A 323 -15.00 -3.72 -15.40
CA VAL A 323 -15.67 -2.42 -15.65
C VAL A 323 -17.02 -2.30 -14.94
N SER A 324 -17.59 -3.41 -14.47
CA SER A 324 -18.82 -3.40 -13.67
C SER A 324 -18.87 -4.60 -12.73
N LEU A 325 -19.41 -4.40 -11.53
CA LEU A 325 -19.65 -5.45 -10.54
C LEU A 325 -21.02 -5.21 -9.91
N SER A 326 -21.88 -6.24 -9.92
CA SER A 326 -23.26 -6.17 -9.39
C SER A 326 -24.07 -5.01 -9.99
N GLY A 327 -23.93 -4.78 -11.31
CA GLY A 327 -24.62 -3.72 -12.04
C GLY A 327 -24.10 -2.31 -11.80
N LYS A 328 -23.05 -2.12 -10.97
CA LYS A 328 -22.42 -0.82 -10.74
C LYS A 328 -21.17 -0.67 -11.59
N GLU A 329 -21.06 0.45 -12.30
CA GLU A 329 -19.85 0.79 -13.05
C GLU A 329 -18.67 1.05 -12.13
N LEU A 330 -17.51 0.54 -12.53
CA LEU A 330 -16.25 0.70 -11.81
C LEU A 330 -15.30 1.57 -12.63
N LYS A 331 -14.83 2.63 -12.05
CA LYS A 331 -13.85 3.54 -12.67
C LYS A 331 -12.43 3.25 -12.18
N ASN A 332 -12.29 2.72 -10.97
CA ASN A 332 -11.02 2.47 -10.30
C ASN A 332 -11.14 1.38 -9.22
N ILE A 333 -10.04 1.10 -8.55
CA ILE A 333 -9.96 0.09 -7.48
C ILE A 333 -10.86 0.44 -6.28
N TYR A 334 -11.11 1.71 -5.99
CA TYR A 334 -11.93 2.11 -4.85
C TYR A 334 -13.40 1.83 -5.10
N ASP A 335 -13.89 2.09 -6.32
CA ASP A 335 -15.25 1.68 -6.70
C ASP A 335 -15.41 0.17 -6.55
N TYR A 336 -14.39 -0.58 -6.95
CA TYR A 336 -14.39 -2.03 -6.83
C TYR A 336 -14.46 -2.49 -5.36
N THR A 337 -13.59 -1.98 -4.49
CA THR A 337 -13.59 -2.35 -3.07
C THR A 337 -14.88 -1.93 -2.37
N TYR A 338 -15.44 -0.78 -2.74
CA TYR A 338 -16.74 -0.33 -2.26
C TYR A 338 -17.86 -1.28 -2.65
N VAL A 339 -17.94 -1.64 -3.93
CA VAL A 339 -18.99 -2.55 -4.41
C VAL A 339 -18.82 -3.94 -3.81
N LEU A 340 -17.56 -4.44 -3.75
CA LEU A 340 -17.23 -5.73 -3.15
C LEU A 340 -17.65 -5.80 -1.68
N GLY A 341 -17.39 -4.74 -0.90
CA GLY A 341 -17.80 -4.65 0.50
C GLY A 341 -19.33 -4.60 0.72
N ALA A 342 -20.09 -4.21 -0.30
CA ALA A 342 -21.54 -4.15 -0.27
C ALA A 342 -22.23 -5.46 -0.70
N LEU A 343 -21.50 -6.40 -1.30
CA LEU A 343 -22.01 -7.70 -1.69
C LEU A 343 -22.29 -8.58 -0.46
N LYS A 344 -23.20 -9.51 -0.61
CA LYS A 344 -23.45 -10.54 0.41
C LYS A 344 -22.68 -11.80 0.08
N VAL A 345 -22.16 -12.43 1.11
CA VAL A 345 -21.49 -13.73 1.00
C VAL A 345 -22.50 -14.75 0.45
N ASP A 346 -22.04 -15.63 -0.45
CA ASP A 346 -22.83 -16.69 -1.10
C ASP A 346 -23.95 -16.19 -2.04
N GLU A 347 -23.92 -14.94 -2.47
CA GLU A 347 -24.85 -14.41 -3.47
C GLU A 347 -24.16 -14.37 -4.85
N GLU A 348 -24.85 -14.91 -5.88
CA GLU A 348 -24.38 -14.78 -7.26
C GLU A 348 -24.39 -13.32 -7.69
N THR A 349 -23.32 -12.87 -8.34
CA THR A 349 -23.22 -11.49 -8.83
C THR A 349 -22.70 -11.45 -10.26
N GLU A 350 -23.16 -10.46 -11.00
CA GLU A 350 -22.68 -10.20 -12.37
C GLU A 350 -21.37 -9.41 -12.33
N ILE A 351 -20.40 -9.87 -13.11
CA ILE A 351 -19.14 -9.15 -13.36
C ILE A 351 -18.99 -8.90 -14.87
N LYS A 352 -18.76 -7.63 -15.26
CA LYS A 352 -18.44 -7.29 -16.64
C LYS A 352 -16.96 -6.99 -16.76
N ILE A 353 -16.33 -7.62 -17.73
CA ILE A 353 -14.90 -7.47 -18.00
C ILE A 353 -14.68 -7.04 -19.46
N ILE A 354 -13.60 -6.33 -19.67
CA ILE A 354 -13.00 -6.14 -20.99
C ILE A 354 -11.79 -7.07 -21.05
N ARG A 355 -11.73 -7.90 -22.06
CA ARG A 355 -10.61 -8.79 -22.36
C ARG A 355 -10.07 -8.46 -23.74
N ASN A 356 -8.79 -8.08 -23.81
CA ASN A 356 -8.07 -7.82 -25.07
C ASN A 356 -7.46 -9.08 -25.64
#